data_01fbf42e395d9c50b317e9176d1a9f0f
#
_entry.id   01fbf42e395d9c50b317e9176d1a9f0f
#
_cell.length_a   1.000
_cell.length_b   1.000
_cell.length_c   1.000
_cell.angle_alpha   90.00
_cell.angle_beta   90.00
_cell.angle_gamma   90.00
#
_symmetry.space_group_name_H-M   'P 1'
#
loop_
_entity.id
_entity.type
_entity.pdbx_description
1 polymer ?
#
loop_
_entity_poly.entity_id
_entity_poly.type
_entity_poly.pdbx_seq_one_letter_code
_entity_poly.pdbx_strand_id
1 'polypeptide(L)'
;MIRRCITCAIFIIVLAGCKTSSVVTSTPSAPVVKNNASRDILDSMQRHAFNFEWFTGKAKVEIVQGTDKTEFTASLRMRKDSAIWISVSPALGLEVARVLMTKDSIRVIDRLNGEYYSKDYHFFKTYTALPVTFEVMQDMIEGSPLFMDGKEFDVTRKDTSYLLKWEAATQATSLTLNRTFLPVLQTITDSSTSLRITQQQYEIPYTSPFSLWRRIELLRPEAMQIVITFSKIKINEPVKLPFNVKE
;
A
#
# COMPACT_ATOMS: atom_id res chain seq x y z
N MET A 1 -68.49 -11.12 36.52
CA MET A 1 -68.92 -11.67 37.83
C MET A 1 -67.66 -11.81 38.67
N ILE A 2 -67.62 -10.96 39.67
CA ILE A 2 -67.56 -11.28 41.09
C ILE A 2 -66.14 -11.83 41.47
N ARG A 3 -65.43 -11.06 42.14
CA ARG A 3 -65.27 -10.59 43.51
C ARG A 3 -63.91 -11.06 44.07
N ARG A 4 -63.17 -10.09 44.52
CA ARG A 4 -62.72 -9.91 45.93
C ARG A 4 -61.75 -10.98 46.46
N CYS A 5 -60.74 -10.72 47.21
CA CYS A 5 -60.35 -9.68 48.19
C CYS A 5 -58.98 -10.05 48.73
N ILE A 6 -58.19 -9.05 49.03
CA ILE A 6 -57.64 -8.74 50.36
C ILE A 6 -56.71 -9.84 50.95
N THR A 7 -55.49 -9.63 51.28
CA THR A 7 -54.83 -8.76 52.26
C THR A 7 -53.36 -9.13 52.34
N CYS A 8 -52.52 -8.13 52.34
CA CYS A 8 -51.45 -7.85 53.30
C CYS A 8 -50.58 -8.99 53.80
N ALA A 9 -49.33 -8.91 53.46
CA ALA A 9 -48.25 -9.00 54.47
C ALA A 9 -46.98 -8.46 53.90
N ILE A 10 -46.51 -7.42 54.51
CA ILE A 10 -45.20 -6.78 54.35
C ILE A 10 -44.12 -7.79 54.69
N PHE A 11 -43.21 -8.07 53.77
CA PHE A 11 -41.93 -8.64 54.12
C PHE A 11 -40.81 -7.88 53.35
N ILE A 12 -40.23 -6.93 54.06
CA ILE A 12 -39.05 -6.18 53.60
C ILE A 12 -37.89 -7.14 53.70
N ILE A 13 -37.39 -7.63 52.52
CA ILE A 13 -36.07 -8.25 52.43
C ILE A 13 -35.18 -7.27 51.71
N VAL A 14 -34.32 -6.63 52.46
CA VAL A 14 -33.19 -5.85 51.98
C VAL A 14 -32.18 -6.83 51.38
N LEU A 15 -32.20 -7.01 50.08
CA LEU A 15 -31.10 -7.65 49.35
C LEU A 15 -30.13 -6.57 48.95
N ALA A 16 -29.02 -6.49 49.69
CA ALA A 16 -27.83 -5.76 49.32
C ALA A 16 -27.28 -6.35 47.98
N GLY A 17 -27.67 -5.75 46.87
CA GLY A 17 -27.10 -6.05 45.57
C GLY A 17 -25.66 -5.54 45.53
N CYS A 18 -24.68 -6.44 45.67
CA CYS A 18 -23.31 -6.18 45.27
C CYS A 18 -23.32 -5.85 43.78
N LYS A 19 -23.16 -4.57 43.44
CA LYS A 19 -22.72 -4.15 42.11
C LYS A 19 -21.30 -4.65 41.93
N THR A 20 -21.12 -5.76 41.23
CA THR A 20 -19.86 -6.13 40.60
C THR A 20 -19.62 -5.15 39.48
N SER A 21 -18.86 -4.10 39.77
CA SER A 21 -18.22 -3.28 38.74
C SER A 21 -17.27 -4.19 37.97
N SER A 22 -17.65 -4.60 36.77
CA SER A 22 -16.70 -5.14 35.80
C SER A 22 -15.67 -4.05 35.54
N VAL A 23 -14.50 -4.20 36.14
CA VAL A 23 -13.31 -3.45 35.77
C VAL A 23 -13.01 -3.86 34.34
N VAL A 24 -13.37 -3.00 33.38
CA VAL A 24 -12.81 -3.08 32.04
C VAL A 24 -11.31 -2.82 32.20
N THR A 25 -10.57 -3.90 32.23
CA THR A 25 -9.10 -3.84 32.17
C THR A 25 -8.78 -3.26 30.79
N SER A 26 -8.61 -1.95 30.74
CA SER A 26 -8.03 -1.30 29.58
C SER A 26 -6.62 -1.86 29.44
N THR A 27 -6.39 -2.68 28.41
CA THR A 27 -5.06 -3.06 27.97
C THR A 27 -4.24 -1.79 27.89
N PRO A 28 -3.09 -1.67 28.56
CA PRO A 28 -2.30 -0.46 28.49
C PRO A 28 -1.94 -0.20 27.03
N SER A 29 -2.45 0.91 26.49
CA SER A 29 -2.03 1.37 25.17
C SER A 29 -0.53 1.64 25.25
N ALA A 30 0.22 1.05 24.32
CA ALA A 30 1.65 1.28 24.24
C ALA A 30 1.93 2.80 24.21
N PRO A 31 3.01 3.30 24.85
CA PRO A 31 3.26 4.72 24.94
C PRO A 31 3.40 5.35 23.57
N VAL A 32 2.61 6.39 23.31
CA VAL A 32 2.75 7.25 22.13
C VAL A 32 3.93 8.18 22.40
N VAL A 33 5.01 8.00 21.67
CA VAL A 33 6.24 8.80 21.81
C VAL A 33 6.17 9.92 20.77
N LYS A 34 6.07 11.18 21.22
CA LYS A 34 5.90 12.36 20.36
C LYS A 34 7.24 12.93 19.87
N ASN A 35 7.25 13.39 18.63
CA ASN A 35 8.19 14.24 17.86
C ASN A 35 9.62 13.71 17.58
N ASN A 36 10.51 13.49 18.53
CA ASN A 36 11.88 13.08 18.19
C ASN A 36 11.96 11.62 17.75
N ALA A 37 11.22 10.73 18.40
CA ALA A 37 11.22 9.31 18.05
C ALA A 37 10.59 9.03 16.66
N SER A 38 9.65 9.85 16.18
CA SER A 38 9.10 9.70 14.84
C SER A 38 10.13 10.03 13.77
N ARG A 39 10.93 11.09 13.97
CA ARG A 39 12.02 11.46 13.06
C ARG A 39 13.08 10.37 13.00
N ASP A 40 13.54 9.87 14.14
CA ASP A 40 14.54 8.80 14.22
C ASP A 40 14.10 7.53 13.46
N ILE A 41 12.81 7.19 13.53
CA ILE A 41 12.25 6.03 12.84
C ILE A 41 12.12 6.30 11.34
N LEU A 42 11.67 7.48 10.93
CA LEU A 42 11.60 7.86 9.51
C LEU A 42 13.01 7.94 8.90
N ASP A 43 13.98 8.51 9.60
CA ASP A 43 15.38 8.54 9.16
C ASP A 43 15.96 7.12 9.06
N SER A 44 15.59 6.24 9.99
CA SER A 44 16.01 4.83 9.94
C SER A 44 15.38 4.11 8.76
N MET A 45 14.10 4.32 8.49
CA MET A 45 13.42 3.81 7.31
C MET A 45 14.09 4.29 6.02
N GLN A 46 14.42 5.59 5.95
CA GLN A 46 15.07 6.18 4.77
C GLN A 46 16.48 5.61 4.54
N ARG A 47 17.26 5.38 5.60
CA ARG A 47 18.58 4.71 5.49
C ARG A 47 18.49 3.27 4.99
N HIS A 48 17.37 2.59 5.19
CA HIS A 48 17.12 1.23 4.70
C HIS A 48 16.29 1.21 3.40
N ALA A 49 15.95 2.39 2.84
CA ALA A 49 15.23 2.46 1.58
C ALA A 49 16.01 1.82 0.44
N PHE A 50 15.29 1.20 -0.48
CA PHE A 50 15.88 0.61 -1.67
C PHE A 50 16.47 1.71 -2.55
N ASN A 51 17.77 1.63 -2.81
CA ASN A 51 18.49 2.66 -3.54
C ASN A 51 19.19 2.08 -4.79
N PHE A 52 18.98 2.73 -5.93
CA PHE A 52 19.55 2.35 -7.22
C PHE A 52 19.57 3.55 -8.17
N GLU A 53 20.36 3.49 -9.21
CA GLU A 53 20.27 4.38 -10.38
C GLU A 53 19.49 3.69 -11.50
N TRP A 54 19.80 2.41 -11.74
CA TRP A 54 19.14 1.56 -12.72
C TRP A 54 18.57 0.33 -12.05
N PHE A 55 17.34 -0.01 -12.41
CA PHE A 55 16.65 -1.21 -11.95
C PHE A 55 16.15 -2.02 -13.13
N THR A 56 16.36 -3.32 -13.09
CA THR A 56 15.66 -4.27 -13.95
C THR A 56 15.06 -5.37 -13.12
N GLY A 57 13.87 -5.81 -13.49
CA GLY A 57 13.19 -6.89 -12.80
C GLY A 57 12.22 -7.62 -13.72
N LYS A 58 11.92 -8.84 -13.36
CA LYS A 58 10.83 -9.62 -13.93
C LYS A 58 9.83 -9.90 -12.82
N ALA A 59 8.55 -9.63 -13.07
CA ALA A 59 7.50 -9.86 -12.08
C ALA A 59 6.34 -10.63 -12.70
N LYS A 60 5.77 -11.58 -11.92
CA LYS A 60 4.43 -12.09 -12.15
C LYS A 60 3.45 -11.08 -11.54
N VAL A 61 2.47 -10.64 -12.32
CA VAL A 61 1.42 -9.73 -11.90
C VAL A 61 0.08 -10.43 -12.05
N GLU A 62 -0.71 -10.35 -10.99
CA GLU A 62 -2.08 -10.84 -10.94
C GLU A 62 -2.98 -9.65 -10.58
N ILE A 63 -4.03 -9.41 -11.38
CA ILE A 63 -5.03 -8.37 -11.14
C ILE A 63 -6.37 -9.06 -10.98
N VAL A 64 -7.07 -8.73 -9.89
CA VAL A 64 -8.45 -9.19 -9.62
C VAL A 64 -9.34 -7.96 -9.47
N GLN A 65 -10.39 -7.89 -10.27
CA GLN A 65 -11.43 -6.85 -10.20
C GLN A 65 -12.80 -7.52 -10.33
N GLY A 66 -13.59 -7.50 -9.27
CA GLY A 66 -14.82 -8.27 -9.19
C GLY A 66 -14.57 -9.77 -9.36
N THR A 67 -15.14 -10.36 -10.41
CA THR A 67 -14.94 -11.77 -10.79
C THR A 67 -13.80 -11.98 -11.78
N ASP A 68 -13.29 -10.90 -12.37
CA ASP A 68 -12.29 -10.96 -13.43
C ASP A 68 -10.89 -11.09 -12.83
N LYS A 69 -10.15 -12.05 -13.35
CA LYS A 69 -8.77 -12.31 -12.99
C LYS A 69 -7.89 -12.29 -14.23
N THR A 70 -6.86 -11.45 -14.20
CA THR A 70 -5.86 -11.34 -15.26
C THR A 70 -4.48 -11.62 -14.69
N GLU A 71 -3.71 -12.47 -15.36
CA GLU A 71 -2.33 -12.78 -15.00
C GLU A 71 -1.39 -12.54 -16.18
N PHE A 72 -0.25 -11.93 -15.91
CA PHE A 72 0.80 -11.72 -16.91
C PHE A 72 2.18 -11.62 -16.26
N THR A 73 3.19 -11.68 -17.10
CA THR A 73 4.57 -11.36 -16.74
C THR A 73 4.89 -9.94 -17.18
N ALA A 74 5.40 -9.13 -16.27
CA ALA A 74 5.97 -7.82 -16.53
C ALA A 74 7.50 -7.90 -16.51
N SER A 75 8.15 -7.43 -17.59
CA SER A 75 9.59 -7.14 -17.59
C SER A 75 9.74 -5.64 -17.35
N LEU A 76 10.38 -5.26 -16.26
CA LEU A 76 10.54 -3.87 -15.84
C LEU A 76 11.98 -3.40 -16.07
N ARG A 77 12.11 -2.16 -16.51
CA ARG A 77 13.37 -1.42 -16.56
C ARG A 77 13.09 -0.01 -16.08
N MET A 78 13.90 0.48 -15.19
CA MET A 78 13.71 1.83 -14.65
C MET A 78 15.05 2.53 -14.51
N ARG A 79 15.09 3.78 -14.91
CA ARG A 79 16.10 4.74 -14.51
C ARG A 79 15.45 5.65 -13.47
N LYS A 80 16.02 5.68 -12.29
CA LYS A 80 15.46 6.43 -11.15
C LYS A 80 15.22 7.88 -11.53
N ASP A 81 14.09 8.43 -11.12
CA ASP A 81 13.64 9.82 -11.31
C ASP A 81 13.58 10.27 -12.78
N SER A 82 13.58 9.32 -13.73
CA SER A 82 13.65 9.61 -15.16
C SER A 82 12.61 8.86 -15.98
N ALA A 83 12.62 7.54 -15.95
CA ALA A 83 11.73 6.74 -16.79
C ALA A 83 11.48 5.34 -16.24
N ILE A 84 10.27 4.84 -16.42
CA ILE A 84 9.85 3.47 -16.14
C ILE A 84 9.38 2.84 -17.45
N TRP A 85 9.98 1.72 -17.81
CA TRP A 85 9.66 0.95 -18.99
C TRP A 85 9.15 -0.43 -18.58
N ILE A 86 8.00 -0.83 -19.12
CA ILE A 86 7.35 -2.10 -18.80
C ILE A 86 6.96 -2.80 -20.10
N SER A 87 7.36 -4.07 -20.24
CA SER A 87 6.87 -4.97 -21.28
C SER A 87 5.95 -6.00 -20.64
N VAL A 88 4.76 -6.14 -21.16
CA VAL A 88 3.70 -7.04 -20.68
C VAL A 88 3.61 -8.23 -21.60
N SER A 89 3.71 -9.44 -21.05
CA SER A 89 3.60 -10.70 -21.78
C SER A 89 2.70 -11.67 -21.02
N PRO A 90 1.64 -12.22 -21.62
CA PRO A 90 0.88 -13.33 -21.03
C PRO A 90 1.72 -14.61 -20.99
N ALA A 91 1.14 -15.70 -20.49
CA ALA A 91 1.83 -16.96 -20.26
C ALA A 91 2.58 -17.52 -21.50
N LEU A 92 2.12 -17.24 -22.71
CA LEU A 92 2.75 -17.70 -23.95
C LEU A 92 3.98 -16.88 -24.40
N GLY A 93 4.39 -15.86 -23.65
CA GLY A 93 5.68 -15.19 -23.81
C GLY A 93 5.77 -14.09 -24.88
N LEU A 94 4.75 -13.88 -25.70
CA LEU A 94 4.73 -12.78 -26.65
C LEU A 94 4.37 -11.46 -25.96
N GLU A 95 5.09 -10.37 -26.27
CA GLU A 95 4.77 -9.05 -25.78
C GLU A 95 3.44 -8.55 -26.38
N VAL A 96 2.46 -8.30 -25.52
CA VAL A 96 1.13 -7.80 -25.91
C VAL A 96 1.00 -6.30 -25.69
N ALA A 97 1.75 -5.73 -24.77
CA ALA A 97 1.76 -4.29 -24.54
C ALA A 97 3.13 -3.83 -24.05
N ARG A 98 3.43 -2.57 -24.33
CA ARG A 98 4.63 -1.88 -23.83
C ARG A 98 4.23 -0.53 -23.27
N VAL A 99 4.69 -0.24 -22.08
CA VAL A 99 4.45 1.02 -21.40
C VAL A 99 5.77 1.75 -21.18
N LEU A 100 5.78 3.05 -21.43
CA LEU A 100 6.85 3.95 -21.05
C LEU A 100 6.26 5.12 -20.28
N MET A 101 6.66 5.24 -19.03
CA MET A 101 6.29 6.36 -18.15
C MET A 101 7.48 7.29 -18.01
N THR A 102 7.24 8.58 -18.16
CA THR A 102 8.17 9.67 -17.86
C THR A 102 7.49 10.63 -16.89
N LYS A 103 8.18 11.67 -16.44
CA LYS A 103 7.57 12.65 -15.51
C LYS A 103 6.28 13.28 -16.04
N ASP A 104 6.17 13.41 -17.36
CA ASP A 104 5.07 14.15 -17.98
C ASP A 104 4.02 13.27 -18.67
N SER A 105 4.35 12.00 -18.97
CA SER A 105 3.48 11.18 -19.81
C SER A 105 3.58 9.69 -19.52
N ILE A 106 2.47 9.02 -19.84
CA ILE A 106 2.35 7.56 -19.91
C ILE A 106 2.05 7.23 -21.37
N ARG A 107 2.95 6.49 -21.98
CA ARG A 107 2.82 6.05 -23.38
C ARG A 107 2.67 4.54 -23.42
N VAL A 108 1.71 4.07 -24.20
CA VAL A 108 1.37 2.64 -24.30
C VAL A 108 1.33 2.25 -25.78
N ILE A 109 2.03 1.19 -26.11
CA ILE A 109 1.87 0.48 -27.38
C ILE A 109 1.07 -0.78 -27.07
N ASP A 110 -0.16 -0.85 -27.57
CA ASP A 110 -0.99 -2.05 -27.56
C ASP A 110 -0.69 -2.85 -28.85
N ARG A 111 -0.03 -3.98 -28.68
CA ARG A 111 0.34 -4.83 -29.82
C ARG A 111 -0.76 -5.77 -30.27
N LEU A 112 -1.76 -6.00 -29.41
CA LEU A 112 -2.90 -6.84 -29.77
C LEU A 112 -3.81 -6.11 -30.76
N ASN A 113 -4.07 -4.81 -30.49
CA ASN A 113 -4.94 -3.97 -31.31
C ASN A 113 -4.16 -3.11 -32.32
N GLY A 114 -2.82 -3.08 -32.25
CA GLY A 114 -1.99 -2.23 -33.09
C GLY A 114 -2.10 -0.73 -32.77
N GLU A 115 -2.48 -0.40 -31.53
CA GLU A 115 -2.79 0.97 -31.13
C GLU A 115 -1.67 1.61 -30.28
N TYR A 116 -1.62 2.93 -30.35
CA TYR A 116 -0.72 3.75 -29.54
C TYR A 116 -1.52 4.78 -28.73
N TYR A 117 -1.22 4.86 -27.45
CA TYR A 117 -1.84 5.82 -26.53
C TYR A 117 -0.78 6.68 -25.87
N SER A 118 -1.09 7.97 -25.70
CA SER A 118 -0.32 8.87 -24.85
C SER A 118 -1.28 9.63 -23.96
N LYS A 119 -1.05 9.56 -22.65
CA LYS A 119 -1.85 10.19 -21.60
C LYS A 119 -0.94 10.87 -20.60
N ASP A 120 -1.45 11.88 -19.92
CA ASP A 120 -0.87 12.41 -18.70
C ASP A 120 -1.37 11.64 -17.46
N TYR A 121 -0.84 11.96 -16.28
CA TYR A 121 -1.21 11.28 -15.03
C TYR A 121 -2.61 11.65 -14.54
N HIS A 122 -3.25 12.71 -15.08
CA HIS A 122 -4.64 13.04 -14.77
C HIS A 122 -5.62 11.94 -15.18
N PHE A 123 -5.23 11.10 -16.13
CA PHE A 123 -6.02 9.94 -16.52
C PHE A 123 -6.41 9.05 -15.33
N PHE A 124 -5.54 8.93 -14.32
CA PHE A 124 -5.83 8.11 -13.14
C PHE A 124 -6.93 8.69 -12.25
N LYS A 125 -7.28 9.99 -12.38
CA LYS A 125 -8.38 10.59 -11.62
C LYS A 125 -9.75 9.95 -11.92
N THR A 126 -9.88 9.24 -13.02
CA THR A 126 -11.08 8.45 -13.35
C THR A 126 -11.20 7.18 -12.50
N TYR A 127 -10.09 6.72 -11.92
CA TYR A 127 -10.04 5.47 -11.16
C TYR A 127 -9.80 5.68 -9.65
N THR A 128 -9.17 6.77 -9.28
CA THR A 128 -8.83 7.07 -7.89
C THR A 128 -8.76 8.58 -7.64
N ALA A 129 -9.15 9.01 -6.44
CA ALA A 129 -8.94 10.39 -6.00
C ALA A 129 -7.49 10.66 -5.54
N LEU A 130 -6.67 9.61 -5.37
CA LEU A 130 -5.27 9.77 -4.98
C LEU A 130 -4.48 10.48 -6.10
N PRO A 131 -3.56 11.36 -5.77
CA PRO A 131 -2.72 12.05 -6.74
C PRO A 131 -1.66 11.10 -7.30
N VAL A 132 -2.02 10.35 -8.36
CA VAL A 132 -1.05 9.49 -9.05
C VAL A 132 -0.11 10.36 -9.88
N THR A 133 1.19 10.23 -9.67
CA THR A 133 2.27 10.89 -10.42
C THR A 133 3.32 9.86 -10.85
N PHE A 134 4.34 10.30 -11.59
CA PHE A 134 5.49 9.44 -11.90
C PHE A 134 6.17 8.91 -10.63
N GLU A 135 6.37 9.78 -9.64
CA GLU A 135 7.01 9.44 -8.37
C GLU A 135 6.20 8.38 -7.62
N VAL A 136 4.86 8.52 -7.55
CA VAL A 136 3.99 7.51 -6.94
C VAL A 136 4.10 6.16 -7.64
N MET A 137 4.17 6.14 -8.97
CA MET A 137 4.37 4.89 -9.72
C MET A 137 5.76 4.28 -9.48
N GLN A 138 6.78 5.11 -9.38
CA GLN A 138 8.14 4.71 -9.03
C GLN A 138 8.16 4.11 -7.60
N ASP A 139 7.62 4.81 -6.61
CA ASP A 139 7.55 4.35 -5.22
C ASP A 139 6.80 3.02 -5.08
N MET A 140 5.71 2.82 -5.83
CA MET A 140 4.99 1.55 -5.86
C MET A 140 5.86 0.41 -6.39
N ILE A 141 6.72 0.66 -7.38
CA ILE A 141 7.67 -0.34 -7.92
C ILE A 141 8.85 -0.56 -6.99
N GLU A 142 9.37 0.48 -6.36
CA GLU A 142 10.47 0.40 -5.39
C GLU A 142 10.02 -0.28 -4.09
N GLY A 143 8.76 -0.08 -3.69
CA GLY A 143 8.21 -0.47 -2.40
C GLY A 143 8.41 0.59 -1.33
N SER A 144 8.60 1.83 -1.74
CA SER A 144 8.64 2.98 -0.85
C SER A 144 7.24 3.32 -0.35
N PRO A 145 7.08 3.76 0.91
CA PRO A 145 5.80 4.24 1.41
C PRO A 145 5.33 5.50 0.68
N LEU A 146 4.04 5.54 0.35
CA LEU A 146 3.44 6.63 -0.43
C LEU A 146 3.02 7.79 0.46
N PHE A 147 3.10 9.03 -0.06
CA PHE A 147 2.53 10.23 0.53
C PHE A 147 2.98 10.50 1.97
N MET A 148 4.26 10.29 2.27
CA MET A 148 4.81 10.49 3.61
C MET A 148 5.23 11.94 3.89
N ASP A 149 5.53 12.71 2.84
CA ASP A 149 6.11 14.04 2.95
C ASP A 149 5.19 15.05 3.64
N GLY A 150 5.78 15.94 4.43
CA GLY A 150 5.06 17.02 5.11
C GLY A 150 4.12 16.58 6.24
N LYS A 151 4.18 15.31 6.66
CA LYS A 151 3.33 14.76 7.71
C LYS A 151 4.11 14.52 9.00
N GLU A 152 3.51 14.88 10.12
CA GLU A 152 3.99 14.53 11.45
C GLU A 152 3.25 13.26 11.92
N PHE A 153 3.98 12.17 12.10
CA PHE A 153 3.40 10.89 12.48
C PHE A 153 3.44 10.68 13.99
N ASP A 154 2.33 10.24 14.56
CA ASP A 154 2.30 9.60 15.87
C ASP A 154 2.89 8.20 15.74
N VAL A 155 3.86 7.88 16.61
CA VAL A 155 4.56 6.61 16.59
C VAL A 155 4.20 5.76 17.80
N THR A 156 3.78 4.54 17.53
CA THR A 156 3.60 3.51 18.56
C THR A 156 4.61 2.39 18.32
N ARG A 157 5.49 2.18 19.28
CA ARG A 157 6.44 1.06 19.28
C ARG A 157 5.74 -0.19 19.83
N LYS A 158 5.83 -1.29 19.10
CA LYS A 158 5.41 -2.63 19.51
C LYS A 158 6.64 -3.55 19.60
N ASP A 159 6.50 -4.71 20.21
CA ASP A 159 7.63 -5.65 20.40
C ASP A 159 8.34 -6.02 19.09
N THR A 160 7.60 -6.13 18.00
CA THR A 160 8.10 -6.60 16.70
C THR A 160 7.96 -5.59 15.57
N SER A 161 7.45 -4.39 15.84
CA SER A 161 7.11 -3.42 14.78
C SER A 161 6.97 -2.00 15.32
N TYR A 162 6.96 -1.06 14.38
CA TYR A 162 6.60 0.34 14.61
C TYR A 162 5.34 0.67 13.82
N LEU A 163 4.38 1.33 14.47
CA LEU A 163 3.18 1.82 13.82
C LEU A 163 3.23 3.34 13.80
N LEU A 164 3.27 3.91 12.62
CA LEU A 164 3.20 5.34 12.35
C LEU A 164 1.78 5.66 11.91
N LYS A 165 1.17 6.68 12.51
CA LYS A 165 -0.16 7.17 12.13
C LYS A 165 -0.15 8.67 11.92
N TRP A 166 -0.87 9.10 10.92
CA TRP A 166 -1.17 10.49 10.65
C TRP A 166 -2.65 10.60 10.26
N GLU A 167 -3.34 11.57 10.84
CA GLU A 167 -4.75 11.80 10.58
C GLU A 167 -5.01 13.30 10.41
N ALA A 168 -5.83 13.64 9.43
CA ALA A 168 -6.42 14.95 9.20
C ALA A 168 -7.93 14.80 9.04
N ALA A 169 -8.66 15.91 8.90
CA ALA A 169 -10.13 15.88 8.87
C ALA A 169 -10.72 14.96 7.77
N THR A 170 -10.03 14.82 6.64
CA THR A 170 -10.54 14.07 5.48
C THR A 170 -9.63 12.94 5.01
N GLN A 171 -8.45 12.79 5.60
CA GLN A 171 -7.46 11.80 5.17
C GLN A 171 -6.74 11.19 6.37
N ALA A 172 -6.47 9.89 6.30
CA ALA A 172 -5.64 9.20 7.27
C ALA A 172 -4.62 8.31 6.56
N THR A 173 -3.43 8.21 7.17
CA THR A 173 -2.36 7.33 6.72
C THR A 173 -1.83 6.54 7.90
N SER A 174 -1.69 5.24 7.75
CA SER A 174 -0.96 4.41 8.71
C SER A 174 0.11 3.59 8.00
N LEU A 175 1.27 3.48 8.62
CA LEU A 175 2.41 2.70 8.13
C LEU A 175 2.93 1.81 9.25
N THR A 176 2.97 0.51 9.00
CA THR A 176 3.62 -0.46 9.87
C THR A 176 4.98 -0.82 9.30
N LEU A 177 6.02 -0.64 10.10
CA LEU A 177 7.38 -1.10 9.81
C LEU A 177 7.71 -2.32 10.68
N ASN A 178 8.53 -3.23 10.17
CA ASN A 178 9.10 -4.30 10.97
C ASN A 178 10.24 -3.78 11.88
N ARG A 179 10.90 -4.67 12.62
CA ARG A 179 12.04 -4.32 13.50
C ARG A 179 13.24 -3.72 12.77
N THR A 180 13.39 -4.02 11.49
CA THR A 180 14.47 -3.51 10.64
C THR A 180 14.05 -2.30 9.83
N PHE A 181 12.98 -1.61 10.24
CA PHE A 181 12.43 -0.39 9.63
C PHE A 181 11.94 -0.56 8.18
N LEU A 182 11.64 -1.79 7.75
CA LEU A 182 11.11 -2.05 6.42
C LEU A 182 9.58 -1.97 6.43
N PRO A 183 8.96 -1.35 5.42
CA PRO A 183 7.50 -1.29 5.29
C PRO A 183 6.87 -2.68 5.21
N VAL A 184 5.81 -2.93 5.97
CA VAL A 184 5.06 -4.20 5.94
C VAL A 184 3.63 -3.98 5.49
N LEU A 185 3.03 -2.91 5.98
CA LEU A 185 1.65 -2.56 5.67
C LEU A 185 1.50 -1.04 5.67
N GLN A 186 0.97 -0.49 4.59
CA GLN A 186 0.51 0.89 4.54
C GLN A 186 -0.99 0.91 4.23
N THR A 187 -1.73 1.78 4.90
CA THR A 187 -3.13 2.07 4.58
C THR A 187 -3.29 3.58 4.42
N ILE A 188 -3.92 3.98 3.34
CA ILE A 188 -4.22 5.38 3.02
C ILE A 188 -5.72 5.45 2.76
N THR A 189 -6.41 6.31 3.49
CA THR A 189 -7.86 6.49 3.36
C THR A 189 -8.19 7.96 3.25
N ASP A 190 -9.15 8.26 2.41
CA ASP A 190 -9.88 9.52 2.39
C ASP A 190 -11.39 9.28 2.29
N SER A 191 -12.20 10.31 2.02
CA SER A 191 -13.65 10.17 1.91
C SER A 191 -14.10 9.20 0.80
N SER A 192 -13.32 9.06 -0.28
CA SER A 192 -13.67 8.33 -1.49
C SER A 192 -12.78 7.12 -1.77
N THR A 193 -11.54 7.14 -1.28
CA THR A 193 -10.52 6.14 -1.59
C THR A 193 -10.06 5.40 -0.33
N SER A 194 -9.82 4.11 -0.47
CA SER A 194 -9.13 3.30 0.53
C SER A 194 -8.11 2.41 -0.18
N LEU A 195 -6.83 2.68 0.04
CA LEU A 195 -5.70 1.96 -0.53
C LEU A 195 -4.95 1.23 0.59
N ARG A 196 -4.67 -0.06 0.38
CA ARG A 196 -3.83 -0.87 1.26
C ARG A 196 -2.68 -1.47 0.46
N ILE A 197 -1.47 -1.36 0.97
CA ILE A 197 -0.27 -1.94 0.38
C ILE A 197 0.37 -2.84 1.42
N THR A 198 0.50 -4.13 1.10
CA THR A 198 1.19 -5.12 1.93
C THR A 198 2.48 -5.53 1.24
N GLN A 199 3.57 -5.61 1.99
CA GLN A 199 4.89 -6.00 1.48
C GLN A 199 5.47 -7.13 2.32
N GLN A 200 6.05 -8.13 1.65
CA GLN A 200 6.64 -9.31 2.26
C GLN A 200 7.86 -9.79 1.47
N GLN A 201 8.51 -10.85 1.97
CA GLN A 201 9.63 -11.52 1.29
C GLN A 201 10.75 -10.53 0.93
N TYR A 202 11.29 -9.85 1.95
CA TYR A 202 12.41 -8.95 1.76
C TYR A 202 13.70 -9.74 1.52
N GLU A 203 14.38 -9.41 0.44
CA GLU A 203 15.72 -9.87 0.12
C GLU A 203 16.65 -8.67 -0.03
N ILE A 204 17.95 -8.90 0.14
CA ILE A 204 18.99 -7.89 -0.06
C ILE A 204 19.74 -8.26 -1.35
N PRO A 205 19.25 -7.82 -2.53
CA PRO A 205 19.85 -8.18 -3.80
C PRO A 205 21.27 -7.60 -3.99
N TYR A 206 21.65 -6.58 -3.22
CA TYR A 206 22.99 -5.98 -3.22
C TYR A 206 23.28 -5.30 -1.87
N THR A 207 22.85 -4.05 -1.68
CA THR A 207 23.16 -3.25 -0.48
C THR A 207 21.92 -2.82 0.31
N SER A 208 20.73 -2.88 -0.32
CA SER A 208 19.50 -2.43 0.30
C SER A 208 18.37 -3.45 0.12
N PRO A 209 17.45 -3.59 1.09
CA PRO A 209 16.36 -4.54 1.05
C PRO A 209 15.34 -4.19 -0.02
N PHE A 210 14.83 -5.21 -0.72
CA PHE A 210 13.75 -5.09 -1.69
C PHE A 210 12.68 -6.14 -1.41
N SER A 211 11.41 -5.73 -1.38
CA SER A 211 10.28 -6.64 -1.21
C SER A 211 9.99 -7.37 -2.51
N LEU A 212 10.09 -8.69 -2.51
CA LEU A 212 9.77 -9.53 -3.67
C LEU A 212 8.28 -9.76 -3.85
N TRP A 213 7.48 -9.61 -2.80
CA TRP A 213 6.04 -9.81 -2.87
C TRP A 213 5.29 -8.59 -2.35
N ARG A 214 4.34 -8.11 -3.17
CA ARG A 214 3.49 -6.98 -2.83
C ARG A 214 2.06 -7.25 -3.22
N ARG A 215 1.15 -6.81 -2.35
CA ARG A 215 -0.27 -6.74 -2.63
C ARG A 215 -0.74 -5.30 -2.49
N ILE A 216 -1.38 -4.81 -3.51
CA ILE A 216 -1.98 -3.48 -3.58
C ILE A 216 -3.48 -3.68 -3.70
N GLU A 217 -4.24 -3.18 -2.76
CA GLU A 217 -5.69 -3.33 -2.68
C GLU A 217 -6.33 -1.94 -2.72
N LEU A 218 -7.00 -1.62 -3.80
CA LEU A 218 -7.92 -0.48 -3.86
C LEU A 218 -9.29 -1.00 -3.42
N LEU A 219 -9.78 -0.52 -2.27
CA LEU A 219 -11.02 -1.01 -1.66
C LEU A 219 -12.22 -0.14 -2.01
N ARG A 220 -11.98 1.09 -2.46
CA ARG A 220 -12.95 2.08 -2.92
C ARG A 220 -12.31 2.99 -3.97
N PRO A 221 -13.05 3.49 -4.98
CA PRO A 221 -14.49 3.34 -5.22
C PRO A 221 -14.88 1.95 -5.69
N GLU A 222 -14.04 1.27 -6.46
CA GLU A 222 -14.22 -0.10 -6.92
C GLU A 222 -13.12 -1.00 -6.37
N ALA A 223 -13.50 -2.19 -5.90
CA ALA A 223 -12.53 -3.13 -5.34
C ALA A 223 -11.63 -3.69 -6.46
N MET A 224 -10.34 -3.48 -6.32
CA MET A 224 -9.31 -4.05 -7.20
C MET A 224 -8.12 -4.51 -6.35
N GLN A 225 -7.60 -5.67 -6.66
CA GLN A 225 -6.39 -6.21 -6.04
C GLN A 225 -5.33 -6.45 -7.11
N ILE A 226 -4.12 -6.03 -6.84
CA ILE A 226 -2.94 -6.30 -7.66
C ILE A 226 -1.92 -7.03 -6.78
N VAL A 227 -1.50 -8.22 -7.19
CA VAL A 227 -0.40 -8.95 -6.55
C VAL A 227 0.79 -8.96 -7.50
N ILE A 228 1.95 -8.54 -7.00
CA ILE A 228 3.21 -8.47 -7.75
C ILE A 228 4.22 -9.39 -7.05
N THR A 229 4.74 -10.37 -7.79
CA THR A 229 5.81 -11.24 -7.30
C THR A 229 7.02 -11.07 -8.19
N PHE A 230 8.06 -10.43 -7.66
CA PHE A 230 9.30 -10.18 -8.40
C PHE A 230 10.20 -11.40 -8.44
N SER A 231 10.92 -11.53 -9.54
CA SER A 231 12.00 -12.47 -9.74
C SER A 231 13.09 -11.82 -10.60
N LYS A 232 14.34 -12.26 -10.49
CA LYS A 232 15.47 -11.81 -11.32
C LYS A 232 15.65 -10.29 -11.28
N ILE A 233 15.96 -9.77 -10.11
CA ILE A 233 16.24 -8.34 -9.92
C ILE A 233 17.72 -8.09 -10.17
N LYS A 234 18.03 -6.97 -10.86
CA LYS A 234 19.36 -6.39 -11.00
C LYS A 234 19.27 -4.88 -10.82
N ILE A 235 20.29 -4.30 -10.21
CA ILE A 235 20.40 -2.86 -10.02
C ILE A 235 21.75 -2.35 -10.55
N ASN A 236 21.76 -1.06 -10.92
CA ASN A 236 22.95 -0.30 -11.32
C ASN A 236 23.68 -0.87 -12.56
N GLU A 237 22.93 -1.63 -13.38
CA GLU A 237 23.35 -2.02 -14.72
C GLU A 237 22.56 -1.14 -15.73
N PRO A 238 23.20 -0.20 -16.45
CA PRO A 238 22.54 0.62 -17.44
C PRO A 238 21.89 -0.21 -18.54
N VAL A 239 20.62 0.09 -18.86
CA VAL A 239 19.85 -0.65 -19.87
C VAL A 239 19.13 0.28 -20.82
N LYS A 240 18.89 -0.17 -22.06
CA LYS A 240 18.06 0.56 -23.02
C LYS A 240 16.59 0.45 -22.67
N LEU A 241 15.84 1.53 -22.89
CA LEU A 241 14.39 1.62 -22.75
C LEU A 241 13.74 1.78 -24.15
N PRO A 242 13.74 0.74 -25.01
CA PRO A 242 13.32 0.87 -26.39
C PRO A 242 11.81 1.08 -26.48
N PHE A 243 11.39 2.17 -27.11
CA PHE A 243 9.98 2.52 -27.27
C PHE A 243 9.77 3.08 -28.68
N ASN A 244 9.74 2.17 -29.67
CA ASN A 244 9.55 2.52 -31.07
C ASN A 244 8.06 2.32 -31.42
N VAL A 245 7.38 3.40 -31.75
CA VAL A 245 6.07 3.37 -32.40
C VAL A 245 6.33 3.08 -33.87
N LYS A 246 5.76 2.02 -34.43
CA LYS A 246 5.77 1.84 -35.89
C LYS A 246 4.78 2.85 -36.45
N GLU A 247 5.26 3.75 -37.31
CA GLU A 247 4.43 4.57 -38.17
C GLU A 247 3.66 3.71 -39.16
#